data_8d1a47b06d9226f7e877af920593e715
#
_entry.id   8d1a47b06d9226f7e877af920593e715
#
_cell.length_a   1.000
_cell.length_b   1.000
_cell.length_c   1.000
_cell.angle_alpha   90.00
_cell.angle_beta   90.00
_cell.angle_gamma   90.00
#
_symmetry.space_group_name_H-M   'P 1'
#
loop_
_entity.id
_entity.type
_entity.pdbx_description
1 polymer ?
#
loop_
_entity_poly.entity_id
_entity_poly.type
_entity_poly.pdbx_seq_one_letter_code
_entity_poly.pdbx_strand_id
1 'polypeptide(L)'
;MGVMEYIIVTPSHHRVHHAINAEYIDKNYGQIFIIWDKMFGTFQPELKEVPPVYGVKRPVHTWNPLLIGIQHMWLIVKDAIRTQHWKDKIKVWFMHTGWRPEDVKGKYPLEVVEDVYHLNKYDTHLSVSMLSWSWIQLWVLLAFTMDLFLRFGAIGFPGVLVYGLYLFVSIFSITSLMDKVSYAPLAEV
;
A
#
# COMPACT_ATOMS: atom_id res chain seq x y z
N MET A 1 24.28 -13.04 10.81
CA MET A 1 25.05 -11.81 10.54
C MET A 1 25.86 -11.30 11.74
N GLY A 2 25.84 -12.02 12.84
CA GLY A 2 26.71 -11.73 13.99
C GLY A 2 26.35 -10.43 14.73
N VAL A 3 27.37 -9.72 15.20
CA VAL A 3 27.19 -8.52 16.05
C VAL A 3 26.37 -7.40 15.38
N MET A 4 26.38 -7.31 14.06
CA MET A 4 25.64 -6.29 13.33
C MET A 4 24.11 -6.41 13.49
N GLU A 5 23.59 -7.60 13.76
CA GLU A 5 22.15 -7.80 14.01
C GLU A 5 21.62 -7.12 15.29
N TYR A 6 22.53 -6.75 16.18
CA TYR A 6 22.14 -6.03 17.39
C TYR A 6 21.93 -4.53 17.15
N ILE A 7 22.47 -4.00 16.06
CA ILE A 7 22.51 -2.56 15.78
C ILE A 7 21.72 -2.23 14.52
N ILE A 8 21.91 -2.98 13.43
CA ILE A 8 21.35 -2.70 12.10
C ILE A 8 20.20 -3.64 11.79
N VAL A 9 19.20 -3.14 11.10
CA VAL A 9 18.11 -3.96 10.55
C VAL A 9 18.67 -4.89 9.48
N THR A 10 18.44 -6.18 9.66
CA THR A 10 18.85 -7.22 8.72
C THR A 10 17.65 -7.68 7.86
N PRO A 11 17.88 -8.43 6.77
CA PRO A 11 16.78 -9.01 5.98
C PRO A 11 15.81 -9.84 6.82
N SER A 12 16.27 -10.52 7.87
CA SER A 12 15.42 -11.26 8.81
C SER A 12 14.47 -10.32 9.57
N HIS A 13 14.99 -9.22 10.11
CA HIS A 13 14.17 -8.20 10.79
C HIS A 13 13.15 -7.58 9.85
N HIS A 14 13.54 -7.35 8.60
CA HIS A 14 12.67 -6.77 7.58
C HIS A 14 11.56 -7.74 7.13
N ARG A 15 11.85 -9.04 7.05
CA ARG A 15 10.81 -10.06 6.80
C ARG A 15 9.74 -10.06 7.89
N VAL A 16 10.14 -9.97 9.16
CA VAL A 16 9.21 -9.84 10.30
C VAL A 16 8.37 -8.56 10.16
N HIS A 17 8.99 -7.42 9.80
CA HIS A 17 8.26 -6.16 9.60
C HIS A 17 7.15 -6.27 8.54
N HIS A 18 7.38 -7.01 7.46
CA HIS A 18 6.41 -7.19 6.39
C HIS A 18 5.42 -8.35 6.62
N ALA A 19 5.56 -9.10 7.70
CA ALA A 19 4.71 -10.24 7.98
C ALA A 19 3.43 -9.84 8.72
N ILE A 20 2.34 -10.53 8.38
CA ILE A 20 1.01 -10.31 8.97
C ILE A 20 0.60 -11.38 9.98
N ASN A 21 1.50 -12.31 10.30
CA ASN A 21 1.32 -13.28 11.39
C ASN A 21 1.09 -12.54 12.71
N ALA A 22 0.31 -13.12 13.62
CA ALA A 22 -0.01 -12.48 14.89
C ALA A 22 1.23 -12.13 15.72
N GLU A 23 2.28 -12.95 15.67
CA GLU A 23 3.55 -12.79 16.36
C GLU A 23 4.39 -11.62 15.82
N TYR A 24 4.16 -11.23 14.57
CA TYR A 24 4.98 -10.25 13.83
C TYR A 24 4.28 -8.90 13.61
N ILE A 25 3.00 -8.83 13.88
CA ILE A 25 2.25 -7.58 13.74
C ILE A 25 2.83 -6.50 14.64
N ASP A 26 2.98 -5.30 14.08
CA ASP A 26 3.48 -4.11 14.77
C ASP A 26 4.88 -4.31 15.38
N LYS A 27 5.77 -4.99 14.65
CA LYS A 27 7.14 -5.25 15.04
C LYS A 27 8.15 -4.68 14.04
N ASN A 28 9.36 -4.43 14.54
CA ASN A 28 10.56 -4.04 13.78
C ASN A 28 10.35 -2.82 12.88
N TYR A 29 9.92 -1.70 13.44
CA TYR A 29 9.68 -0.44 12.70
C TYR A 29 10.95 0.31 12.30
N GLY A 30 12.10 0.02 12.93
CA GLY A 30 13.36 0.64 12.61
C GLY A 30 13.77 0.35 11.17
N GLN A 31 14.00 1.40 10.37
CA GLN A 31 14.38 1.23 8.96
C GLN A 31 15.87 0.88 8.80
N ILE A 32 16.72 1.48 9.60
CA ILE A 32 18.18 1.30 9.56
C ILE A 32 18.69 0.67 10.85
N PHE A 33 18.24 1.16 12.00
CA PHE A 33 18.74 0.74 13.31
C PHE A 33 17.66 0.00 14.09
N ILE A 34 17.92 -1.29 14.38
CA ILE A 34 17.04 -2.14 15.19
C ILE A 34 17.07 -1.78 16.68
N ILE A 35 18.02 -0.94 17.08
CA ILE A 35 18.15 -0.46 18.46
C ILE A 35 16.87 0.22 18.94
N TRP A 36 16.21 0.97 18.05
CA TRP A 36 14.97 1.67 18.37
C TRP A 36 13.86 0.70 18.76
N ASP A 37 13.71 -0.39 18.01
CA ASP A 37 12.71 -1.41 18.34
C ASP A 37 12.99 -2.09 19.68
N LYS A 38 14.27 -2.32 20.02
CA LYS A 38 14.65 -2.86 21.33
C LYS A 38 14.36 -1.88 22.46
N MET A 39 14.60 -0.59 22.25
CA MET A 39 14.33 0.46 23.24
C MET A 39 12.83 0.66 23.48
N PHE A 40 12.00 0.56 22.43
CA PHE A 40 10.55 0.79 22.52
C PHE A 40 9.73 -0.50 22.67
N GLY A 41 10.38 -1.68 22.76
CA GLY A 41 9.70 -2.97 22.97
C GLY A 41 8.96 -3.52 21.74
N THR A 42 9.28 -3.00 20.55
CA THR A 42 8.71 -3.46 19.28
C THR A 42 9.60 -4.48 18.56
N PHE A 43 10.73 -4.85 19.16
CA PHE A 43 11.64 -5.84 18.58
C PHE A 43 11.06 -7.25 18.62
N GLN A 44 11.13 -7.95 17.49
CA GLN A 44 10.77 -9.35 17.35
C GLN A 44 11.76 -10.03 16.39
N PRO A 45 12.51 -11.08 16.84
CA PRO A 45 13.28 -11.90 15.93
C PRO A 45 12.37 -12.78 15.07
N GLU A 46 12.85 -13.17 13.91
CA GLU A 46 12.19 -14.17 13.07
C GLU A 46 12.25 -15.55 13.74
N LEU A 47 11.10 -16.17 13.96
CA LEU A 47 10.95 -17.46 14.61
C LEU A 47 11.08 -18.57 13.55
N LYS A 48 11.83 -19.62 13.88
CA LYS A 48 12.03 -20.75 12.95
C LYS A 48 10.77 -21.54 12.68
N GLU A 49 9.91 -21.64 13.71
CA GLU A 49 8.68 -22.41 13.67
C GLU A 49 7.50 -21.64 13.07
N VAL A 50 7.65 -20.31 12.88
CA VAL A 50 6.61 -19.44 12.36
C VAL A 50 7.13 -18.73 11.10
N PRO A 51 6.98 -19.33 9.92
CA PRO A 51 7.40 -18.68 8.69
C PRO A 51 6.60 -17.40 8.44
N PRO A 52 7.25 -16.30 8.03
CA PRO A 52 6.56 -15.04 7.79
C PRO A 52 5.63 -15.15 6.58
N VAL A 53 4.37 -14.76 6.77
CA VAL A 53 3.38 -14.61 5.72
C VAL A 53 3.24 -13.14 5.38
N TYR A 54 3.58 -12.78 4.14
CA TYR A 54 3.58 -11.38 3.70
C TYR A 54 2.22 -10.93 3.20
N GLY A 55 1.86 -9.71 3.53
CA GLY A 55 0.61 -9.11 3.08
C GLY A 55 0.24 -7.87 3.88
N VAL A 56 -1.04 -7.55 3.81
CA VAL A 56 -1.66 -6.51 4.62
C VAL A 56 -2.89 -7.10 5.29
N LYS A 57 -3.12 -6.77 6.57
CA LYS A 57 -4.30 -7.26 7.30
C LYS A 57 -5.62 -6.83 6.69
N ARG A 58 -5.62 -5.72 5.97
CA ARG A 58 -6.79 -5.23 5.27
C ARG A 58 -6.55 -5.36 3.76
N PRO A 59 -7.23 -6.27 3.07
CA PRO A 59 -7.09 -6.46 1.64
C PRO A 59 -7.40 -5.19 0.85
N VAL A 60 -6.71 -4.98 -0.25
CA VAL A 60 -6.79 -3.74 -1.05
C VAL A 60 -7.60 -3.95 -2.30
N HIS A 61 -7.98 -5.02 -2.78
CA HIS A 61 -8.84 -5.33 -3.92
C HIS A 61 -8.75 -4.35 -5.11
N THR A 62 -7.55 -3.87 -5.43
CA THR A 62 -7.30 -3.02 -6.61
C THR A 62 -5.82 -3.05 -6.99
N TRP A 63 -5.52 -2.95 -8.28
CA TRP A 63 -4.18 -2.72 -8.83
C TRP A 63 -3.83 -1.23 -8.92
N ASN A 64 -4.82 -0.35 -8.69
CA ASN A 64 -4.64 1.08 -8.86
C ASN A 64 -3.85 1.71 -7.70
N PRO A 65 -2.60 2.18 -7.94
CA PRO A 65 -1.74 2.71 -6.88
C PRO A 65 -2.29 3.98 -6.24
N LEU A 66 -3.11 4.75 -6.95
CA LEU A 66 -3.76 5.95 -6.41
C LEU A 66 -4.81 5.56 -5.38
N LEU A 67 -5.66 4.59 -5.72
CA LEU A 67 -6.67 4.08 -4.79
C LEU A 67 -6.02 3.45 -3.57
N ILE A 68 -4.93 2.67 -3.78
CA ILE A 68 -4.13 2.10 -2.70
C ILE A 68 -3.61 3.22 -1.76
N GLY A 69 -3.03 4.26 -2.33
CA GLY A 69 -2.44 5.37 -1.57
C GLY A 69 -3.47 6.20 -0.77
N ILE A 70 -4.66 6.42 -1.33
CA ILE A 70 -5.67 7.29 -0.70
C ILE A 70 -6.67 6.54 0.18
N GLN A 71 -6.84 5.23 0.02
CA GLN A 71 -7.93 4.49 0.68
C GLN A 71 -7.90 4.57 2.21
N HIS A 72 -6.70 4.62 2.82
CA HIS A 72 -6.57 4.75 4.27
C HIS A 72 -7.02 6.14 4.75
N MET A 73 -6.54 7.20 4.10
CA MET A 73 -6.98 8.57 4.39
C MET A 73 -8.48 8.72 4.16
N TRP A 74 -8.99 8.13 3.08
CA TRP A 74 -10.42 8.15 2.79
C TRP A 74 -11.25 7.41 3.84
N LEU A 75 -10.71 6.35 4.43
CA LEU A 75 -11.35 5.67 5.56
C LEU A 75 -11.43 6.59 6.78
N ILE A 76 -10.34 7.27 7.14
CA ILE A 76 -10.31 8.23 8.26
C ILE A 76 -11.37 9.32 8.05
N VAL A 77 -11.43 9.90 6.84
CA VAL A 77 -12.46 10.91 6.49
C VAL A 77 -13.87 10.34 6.66
N LYS A 78 -14.13 9.14 6.13
CA LYS A 78 -15.44 8.47 6.27
C LYS A 78 -15.79 8.25 7.74
N ASP A 79 -14.86 7.78 8.54
CA ASP A 79 -15.08 7.50 9.95
C ASP A 79 -15.33 8.80 10.75
N ALA A 80 -14.61 9.89 10.44
CA ALA A 80 -14.85 11.21 11.00
C ALA A 80 -16.25 11.76 10.66
N ILE A 81 -16.73 11.51 9.45
CA ILE A 81 -18.07 11.94 9.03
C ILE A 81 -19.16 11.08 9.67
N ARG A 82 -18.96 9.77 9.74
CA ARG A 82 -19.94 8.76 10.15
C ARG A 82 -20.18 8.73 11.64
N THR A 83 -19.15 8.98 12.47
CA THR A 83 -19.31 8.96 13.92
C THR A 83 -20.27 10.06 14.40
N GLN A 84 -21.12 9.72 15.36
CA GLN A 84 -22.04 10.67 15.99
C GLN A 84 -21.36 11.45 17.14
N HIS A 85 -20.23 10.95 17.64
CA HIS A 85 -19.49 11.55 18.74
C HIS A 85 -18.51 12.61 18.24
N TRP A 86 -18.77 13.89 18.53
CA TRP A 86 -17.95 15.02 18.08
C TRP A 86 -16.47 14.90 18.49
N LYS A 87 -16.20 14.33 19.69
CA LYS A 87 -14.83 14.08 20.17
C LYS A 87 -14.09 13.07 19.27
N ASP A 88 -14.79 12.05 18.78
CA ASP A 88 -14.20 11.02 17.95
C ASP A 88 -13.96 11.53 16.53
N LYS A 89 -14.69 12.55 16.05
CA LYS A 89 -14.41 13.26 14.79
C LYS A 89 -13.01 13.89 14.76
N ILE A 90 -12.56 14.36 15.92
CA ILE A 90 -11.21 14.93 16.05
C ILE A 90 -10.21 13.82 16.37
N LYS A 91 -10.56 12.95 17.32
CA LYS A 91 -9.68 11.90 17.83
C LYS A 91 -9.17 10.94 16.75
N VAL A 92 -9.99 10.63 15.73
CA VAL A 92 -9.62 9.71 14.64
C VAL A 92 -8.36 10.14 13.87
N TRP A 93 -8.03 11.43 13.85
CA TRP A 93 -6.86 11.97 13.16
C TRP A 93 -5.54 11.79 13.94
N PHE A 94 -5.62 11.55 15.24
CA PHE A 94 -4.46 11.53 16.15
C PHE A 94 -4.25 10.18 16.84
N MET A 95 -5.16 9.25 16.65
CA MET A 95 -5.05 7.92 17.24
C MET A 95 -4.12 7.01 16.42
N HIS A 96 -3.66 5.95 17.06
CA HIS A 96 -2.82 4.94 16.40
C HIS A 96 -3.51 4.33 15.18
N THR A 97 -2.73 3.86 14.23
CA THR A 97 -3.22 3.21 13.00
C THR A 97 -4.18 2.07 13.33
N GLY A 98 -5.31 2.03 12.63
CA GLY A 98 -6.36 1.03 12.84
C GLY A 98 -7.38 1.37 13.93
N TRP A 99 -7.18 2.44 14.70
CA TRP A 99 -8.22 2.92 15.60
C TRP A 99 -9.42 3.47 14.82
N ARG A 100 -10.63 3.13 15.28
CA ARG A 100 -11.90 3.62 14.72
C ARG A 100 -12.89 3.88 15.86
N PRO A 101 -13.82 4.84 15.71
CA PRO A 101 -14.92 5.03 16.66
C PRO A 101 -15.76 3.77 16.82
N GLU A 102 -16.19 3.46 18.06
CA GLU A 102 -16.92 2.22 18.34
C GLU A 102 -18.29 2.14 17.64
N ASP A 103 -19.00 3.27 17.55
CA ASP A 103 -20.27 3.40 16.82
C ASP A 103 -20.11 3.15 15.31
N VAL A 104 -18.94 3.47 14.76
CA VAL A 104 -18.59 3.23 13.35
C VAL A 104 -18.13 1.80 13.12
N LYS A 105 -17.32 1.22 14.02
CA LYS A 105 -16.87 -0.18 13.91
C LYS A 105 -18.04 -1.16 13.80
N GLY A 106 -19.03 -1.03 14.70
CA GLY A 106 -20.18 -1.91 14.73
C GLY A 106 -21.07 -1.79 13.49
N LYS A 107 -21.26 -0.55 12.99
CA LYS A 107 -22.16 -0.29 11.84
C LYS A 107 -21.50 -0.51 10.48
N TYR A 108 -20.19 -0.29 10.39
CA TYR A 108 -19.40 -0.37 9.15
C TYR A 108 -18.16 -1.23 9.38
N PRO A 109 -18.32 -2.55 9.55
CA PRO A 109 -17.19 -3.46 9.73
C PRO A 109 -16.26 -3.40 8.51
N LEU A 110 -14.97 -3.59 8.75
CA LEU A 110 -13.97 -3.70 7.69
C LEU A 110 -13.64 -5.16 7.46
N GLU A 111 -13.36 -5.49 6.23
CA GLU A 111 -12.75 -6.76 5.88
C GLU A 111 -11.35 -6.83 6.47
N VAL A 112 -11.07 -7.86 7.24
CA VAL A 112 -9.77 -8.13 7.85
C VAL A 112 -9.43 -9.58 7.60
N VAL A 113 -8.17 -9.85 7.27
CA VAL A 113 -7.65 -11.21 7.12
C VAL A 113 -7.61 -11.86 8.52
N GLU A 114 -8.46 -12.87 8.73
CA GLU A 114 -8.51 -13.65 9.97
C GLU A 114 -7.51 -14.80 9.91
N ASP A 115 -7.49 -15.57 8.83
CA ASP A 115 -6.54 -16.65 8.58
C ASP A 115 -5.46 -16.21 7.60
N VAL A 116 -4.28 -15.91 8.16
CA VAL A 116 -3.14 -15.44 7.35
C VAL A 116 -2.52 -16.54 6.49
N TYR A 117 -2.72 -17.82 6.84
CA TYR A 117 -2.13 -18.95 6.11
C TYR A 117 -2.97 -19.39 4.91
N HIS A 118 -4.25 -19.00 4.86
CA HIS A 118 -5.15 -19.25 3.73
C HIS A 118 -5.55 -17.95 3.03
N LEU A 119 -4.61 -17.02 2.88
CA LEU A 119 -4.83 -15.74 2.24
C LEU A 119 -5.10 -15.88 0.74
N ASN A 120 -6.30 -15.54 0.30
CA ASN A 120 -6.61 -15.36 -1.10
C ASN A 120 -6.05 -14.01 -1.58
N LYS A 121 -5.01 -14.06 -2.42
CA LYS A 121 -4.47 -12.85 -3.05
C LYS A 121 -5.43 -12.31 -4.08
N TYR A 122 -5.52 -10.99 -4.14
CA TYR A 122 -6.31 -10.32 -5.16
C TYR A 122 -5.78 -10.67 -6.57
N ASP A 123 -6.64 -11.20 -7.41
CA ASP A 123 -6.35 -11.51 -8.80
C ASP A 123 -7.62 -11.31 -9.65
N THR A 124 -7.47 -10.64 -10.78
CA THR A 124 -8.55 -10.35 -11.71
C THR A 124 -8.61 -11.32 -12.90
N HIS A 125 -7.71 -12.31 -12.94
CA HIS A 125 -7.61 -13.33 -13.99
C HIS A 125 -7.65 -12.72 -15.41
N LEU A 126 -6.68 -11.85 -15.71
CA LEU A 126 -6.57 -11.18 -16.99
C LEU A 126 -6.37 -12.16 -18.14
N SER A 127 -6.98 -11.88 -19.28
CA SER A 127 -6.67 -12.61 -20.52
C SER A 127 -5.22 -12.35 -20.96
N VAL A 128 -4.65 -13.30 -21.73
CA VAL A 128 -3.27 -13.14 -22.25
C VAL A 128 -3.13 -11.86 -23.07
N SER A 129 -4.12 -11.51 -23.86
CA SER A 129 -4.13 -10.26 -24.65
C SER A 129 -4.12 -9.01 -23.77
N MET A 130 -4.95 -8.96 -22.73
CA MET A 130 -4.98 -7.83 -21.78
C MET A 130 -3.65 -7.74 -21.02
N LEU A 131 -3.11 -8.85 -20.59
CA LEU A 131 -1.81 -8.88 -19.91
C LEU A 131 -0.69 -8.38 -20.82
N SER A 132 -0.64 -8.87 -22.08
CA SER A 132 0.35 -8.40 -23.07
C SER A 132 0.20 -6.90 -23.35
N TRP A 133 -1.03 -6.41 -23.49
CA TRP A 133 -1.32 -5.00 -23.65
C TRP A 133 -0.82 -4.15 -22.47
N SER A 134 -1.12 -4.58 -21.25
CA SER A 134 -0.64 -3.92 -20.03
C SER A 134 0.89 -3.87 -19.94
N TRP A 135 1.58 -4.95 -20.36
CA TRP A 135 3.03 -4.96 -20.43
C TRP A 135 3.59 -3.98 -21.46
N ILE A 136 2.99 -3.89 -22.65
CA ILE A 136 3.40 -2.93 -23.68
C ILE A 136 3.25 -1.51 -23.13
N GLN A 137 2.11 -1.17 -22.55
CA GLN A 137 1.86 0.14 -21.97
C GLN A 137 2.86 0.47 -20.85
N LEU A 138 3.17 -0.50 -19.97
CA LEU A 138 4.16 -0.32 -18.92
C LEU A 138 5.54 0.07 -19.49
N TRP A 139 6.01 -0.62 -20.54
CA TRP A 139 7.28 -0.30 -21.17
C TRP A 139 7.27 1.08 -21.84
N VAL A 140 6.17 1.44 -22.49
CA VAL A 140 5.98 2.78 -23.07
C VAL A 140 6.03 3.85 -21.96
N LEU A 141 5.31 3.66 -20.86
CA LEU A 141 5.33 4.61 -19.74
C LEU A 141 6.71 4.72 -19.08
N LEU A 142 7.42 3.61 -18.98
CA LEU A 142 8.79 3.63 -18.47
C LEU A 142 9.71 4.46 -19.38
N ALA A 143 9.59 4.30 -20.70
CA ALA A 143 10.34 5.09 -21.67
C ALA A 143 9.99 6.59 -21.56
N PHE A 144 8.71 6.94 -21.43
CA PHE A 144 8.27 8.31 -21.22
C PHE A 144 8.78 8.88 -19.90
N THR A 145 8.78 8.09 -18.84
CA THR A 145 9.30 8.50 -17.52
C THR A 145 10.81 8.81 -17.63
N MET A 146 11.56 7.94 -18.30
CA MET A 146 12.99 8.18 -18.55
C MET A 146 13.23 9.43 -19.40
N ASP A 147 12.43 9.66 -20.45
CA ASP A 147 12.51 10.86 -21.26
C ASP A 147 12.24 12.12 -20.43
N LEU A 148 11.22 12.09 -19.57
CA LEU A 148 10.95 13.19 -18.64
C LEU A 148 12.15 13.51 -17.76
N PHE A 149 12.79 12.49 -17.14
CA PHE A 149 13.97 12.71 -16.30
C PHE A 149 15.15 13.28 -17.07
N LEU A 150 15.41 12.78 -18.28
CA LEU A 150 16.52 13.25 -19.11
C LEU A 150 16.32 14.70 -19.58
N ARG A 151 15.09 15.12 -19.83
CA ARG A 151 14.78 16.46 -20.37
C ARG A 151 14.11 17.39 -19.35
N PHE A 152 14.08 17.02 -18.08
CA PHE A 152 13.37 17.76 -17.02
C PHE A 152 13.68 19.26 -17.04
N GLY A 153 14.97 19.63 -17.13
CA GLY A 153 15.41 21.02 -17.17
C GLY A 153 15.06 21.76 -18.47
N ALA A 154 14.95 21.03 -19.60
CA ALA A 154 14.66 21.62 -20.92
C ALA A 154 13.15 21.81 -21.14
N ILE A 155 12.31 20.95 -20.58
CA ILE A 155 10.85 20.99 -20.77
C ILE A 155 10.23 22.22 -20.07
N GLY A 156 10.78 22.64 -18.94
CA GLY A 156 10.26 23.72 -18.12
C GLY A 156 9.00 23.35 -17.33
N PHE A 157 8.66 24.18 -16.34
CA PHE A 157 7.63 23.84 -15.36
C PHE A 157 6.24 23.54 -15.98
N PRO A 158 5.67 24.31 -16.89
CA PRO A 158 4.37 23.99 -17.49
C PRO A 158 4.38 22.66 -18.25
N GLY A 159 5.45 22.38 -18.99
CA GLY A 159 5.60 21.12 -19.73
C GLY A 159 5.73 19.91 -18.81
N VAL A 160 6.49 20.04 -17.73
CA VAL A 160 6.62 18.96 -16.71
C VAL A 160 5.29 18.61 -16.10
N LEU A 161 4.42 19.58 -15.83
CA LEU A 161 3.07 19.31 -15.28
C LEU A 161 2.20 18.55 -16.29
N VAL A 162 2.21 18.95 -17.56
CA VAL A 162 1.44 18.25 -18.62
C VAL A 162 1.95 16.81 -18.77
N TYR A 163 3.27 16.66 -18.80
CA TYR A 163 3.91 15.35 -18.91
C TYR A 163 3.58 14.44 -17.70
N GLY A 164 3.68 15.00 -16.51
CA GLY A 164 3.32 14.30 -15.27
C GLY A 164 1.84 13.91 -15.22
N LEU A 165 0.95 14.79 -15.68
CA LEU A 165 -0.48 14.50 -15.79
C LEU A 165 -0.74 13.36 -16.78
N TYR A 166 -0.07 13.36 -17.93
CA TYR A 166 -0.16 12.26 -18.89
C TYR A 166 0.24 10.92 -18.26
N LEU A 167 1.42 10.86 -17.61
CA LEU A 167 1.87 9.65 -16.92
C LEU A 167 0.87 9.19 -15.84
N PHE A 168 0.36 10.14 -15.06
CA PHE A 168 -0.62 9.87 -14.01
C PHE A 168 -1.91 9.25 -14.58
N VAL A 169 -2.50 9.87 -15.61
CA VAL A 169 -3.72 9.39 -16.27
C VAL A 169 -3.48 8.01 -16.89
N SER A 170 -2.34 7.81 -17.53
CA SER A 170 -2.01 6.54 -18.16
C SER A 170 -1.86 5.40 -17.11
N ILE A 171 -1.19 5.65 -15.99
CA ILE A 171 -1.10 4.67 -14.89
C ILE A 171 -2.48 4.35 -14.34
N PHE A 172 -3.32 5.36 -14.14
CA PHE A 172 -4.70 5.18 -13.69
C PHE A 172 -5.50 4.33 -14.69
N SER A 173 -5.37 4.59 -15.98
CA SER A 173 -6.05 3.87 -17.05
C SER A 173 -5.65 2.39 -17.09
N ILE A 174 -4.34 2.10 -17.17
CA ILE A 174 -3.82 0.72 -17.21
C ILE A 174 -4.29 -0.07 -16.00
N THR A 175 -4.16 0.49 -14.81
CA THR A 175 -4.54 -0.21 -13.57
C THR A 175 -6.04 -0.38 -13.44
N SER A 176 -6.85 0.56 -13.93
CA SER A 176 -8.29 0.41 -14.04
C SER A 176 -8.69 -0.69 -15.02
N LEU A 177 -7.94 -0.84 -16.13
CA LEU A 177 -8.14 -1.94 -17.07
C LEU A 177 -7.81 -3.30 -16.41
N MET A 178 -6.73 -3.35 -15.64
CA MET A 178 -6.37 -4.55 -14.87
C MET A 178 -7.43 -4.92 -13.82
N ASP A 179 -8.07 -3.93 -13.21
CA ASP A 179 -9.18 -4.12 -12.26
C ASP A 179 -10.52 -4.47 -12.96
N LYS A 180 -10.56 -4.45 -14.30
CA LYS A 180 -11.77 -4.70 -15.11
C LYS A 180 -12.96 -3.79 -14.74
N VAL A 181 -12.69 -2.56 -14.34
CA VAL A 181 -13.77 -1.62 -14.03
C VAL A 181 -14.49 -1.17 -15.30
N SER A 182 -15.79 -0.92 -15.21
CA SER A 182 -16.65 -0.64 -16.37
C SER A 182 -16.26 0.60 -17.20
N TYR A 183 -15.63 1.58 -16.57
CA TYR A 183 -15.17 2.80 -17.23
C TYR A 183 -13.77 2.68 -17.86
N ALA A 184 -13.04 1.59 -17.60
CA ALA A 184 -11.66 1.43 -18.05
C ALA A 184 -11.49 1.61 -19.58
N PRO A 185 -12.36 1.08 -20.45
CA PRO A 185 -12.23 1.30 -21.89
C PRO A 185 -12.31 2.77 -22.32
N LEU A 186 -13.03 3.61 -21.54
CA LEU A 186 -13.14 5.06 -21.83
C LEU A 186 -11.87 5.83 -21.39
N ALA A 187 -11.11 5.27 -20.47
CA ALA A 187 -9.88 5.88 -19.99
C ALA A 187 -8.67 5.54 -20.87
N GLU A 188 -8.80 4.57 -21.79
CA GLU A 188 -7.78 4.14 -22.75
C GLU A 188 -7.79 4.98 -24.05
N VAL A 189 -8.82 5.82 -24.26
CA VAL A 189 -8.96 6.72 -25.41
C VAL A 189 -8.34 8.07 -25.11
#